data_17a030d9601ebe94bc14553d06b8ef66
#
_entry.id   17a030d9601ebe94bc14553d06b8ef66
#
_cell.length_a   1.000
_cell.length_b   1.000
_cell.length_c   1.000
_cell.angle_alpha   90.00
_cell.angle_beta   90.00
_cell.angle_gamma   90.00
#
_symmetry.space_group_name_H-M   'P 1'
#
loop_
_entity.id
_entity.type
_entity.pdbx_description
1 polymer ?
#
loop_
_entity_poly.entity_id
_entity_poly.type
_entity_poly.pdbx_seq_one_letter_code
_entity_poly.pdbx_strand_id
1 'polypeptide(L)'
;WEKTIKQWEADTIYLIPSKLMCIPECFKEKNVNIKMILSGSQSLGRKDAESLKKIFPDTKVILYYGASELNYISYVTDENMTEKRNLIGKPFPKVDVSVKEGEIYVTNDFHVYGVKCPFTLKDRGYMDDCGNLYFDGRSDDIVGIRGRKVSKAKIEAAVSEKEEISEAVVILEKNRDILTLYVALKESVKDKYLKGDKKRDELEKEIYAFLRKKLAHFEMPRRIIILDDMPHNKDTGKIDKKQLLK
;
A
#
# COMPACT_ATOMS: atom_id res chain seq x y z
N TRP A 1 -10.53 14.57 14.27
CA TRP A 1 -10.72 13.15 14.54
C TRP A 1 -11.10 12.90 16.01
N GLU A 2 -10.27 13.31 16.99
CA GLU A 2 -10.56 13.15 18.44
C GLU A 2 -11.94 13.71 18.83
N LYS A 3 -12.24 14.94 18.38
CA LYS A 3 -13.56 15.56 18.61
C LYS A 3 -14.69 14.72 18.02
N THR A 4 -14.52 14.23 16.80
CA THR A 4 -15.54 13.45 16.09
C THR A 4 -15.77 12.11 16.80
N ILE A 5 -14.69 11.41 17.16
CA ILE A 5 -14.77 10.11 17.85
C ILE A 5 -15.49 10.29 19.21
N LYS A 6 -15.16 11.32 19.98
CA LYS A 6 -15.83 11.62 21.26
C LYS A 6 -17.29 12.01 21.06
N GLN A 7 -17.57 12.89 20.11
CA GLN A 7 -18.92 13.39 19.87
C GLN A 7 -19.90 12.26 19.48
N TRP A 8 -19.39 11.27 18.71
CA TRP A 8 -20.20 10.16 18.22
C TRP A 8 -20.03 8.87 19.02
N GLU A 9 -19.24 8.91 20.11
CA GLU A 9 -18.91 7.72 20.91
C GLU A 9 -18.49 6.52 20.05
N ALA A 10 -17.72 6.82 18.99
CA ALA A 10 -17.34 5.81 18.00
C ALA A 10 -16.38 4.80 18.64
N ASP A 11 -16.69 3.53 18.52
CA ASP A 11 -15.86 2.41 18.97
C ASP A 11 -15.14 1.70 17.80
N THR A 12 -15.41 2.13 16.59
CA THR A 12 -14.86 1.55 15.35
C THR A 12 -14.31 2.63 14.43
N ILE A 13 -13.12 2.41 13.90
CA ILE A 13 -12.47 3.26 12.92
C ILE A 13 -12.35 2.49 11.59
N TYR A 14 -12.82 3.09 10.49
CA TYR A 14 -12.62 2.57 9.14
C TYR A 14 -11.86 3.58 8.30
N LEU A 15 -10.61 3.26 7.97
CA LEU A 15 -9.71 4.13 7.21
C LEU A 15 -8.69 3.32 6.40
N ILE A 16 -8.17 3.92 5.34
CA ILE A 16 -7.04 3.36 4.61
C ILE A 16 -5.75 3.46 5.44
N PRO A 17 -4.78 2.53 5.27
CA PRO A 17 -3.54 2.49 6.04
C PRO A 17 -2.78 3.81 6.11
N SER A 18 -2.63 4.54 5.00
CA SER A 18 -1.94 5.83 5.01
C SER A 18 -2.57 6.87 5.94
N LYS A 19 -3.89 6.85 6.12
CA LYS A 19 -4.57 7.73 7.09
C LYS A 19 -4.49 7.21 8.52
N LEU A 20 -4.50 5.89 8.70
CA LEU A 20 -4.30 5.28 10.02
C LEU A 20 -2.94 5.61 10.61
N MET A 21 -1.89 5.66 9.79
CA MET A 21 -0.53 5.95 10.25
C MET A 21 -0.33 7.41 10.69
N CYS A 22 -1.25 8.31 10.39
CA CYS A 22 -1.26 9.65 10.98
C CYS A 22 -1.78 9.66 12.44
N ILE A 23 -2.51 8.63 12.87
CA ILE A 23 -3.11 8.58 14.22
C ILE A 23 -2.05 8.63 15.32
N PRO A 24 -0.98 7.81 15.31
CA PRO A 24 0.05 7.82 16.34
C PRO A 24 0.73 9.18 16.50
N GLU A 25 0.82 9.99 15.45
CA GLU A 25 1.46 11.31 15.47
C GLU A 25 0.51 12.41 15.98
N CYS A 26 -0.78 12.29 15.69
CA CYS A 26 -1.77 13.35 15.89
C CYS A 26 -2.69 13.12 17.09
N PHE A 27 -2.85 11.87 17.55
CA PHE A 27 -3.81 11.52 18.58
C PHE A 27 -3.20 11.69 19.97
N LYS A 28 -3.76 12.59 20.78
CA LYS A 28 -3.26 12.94 22.12
C LYS A 28 -4.10 12.37 23.27
N GLU A 29 -5.31 11.94 22.97
CA GLU A 29 -6.27 11.50 23.97
C GLU A 29 -6.08 10.03 24.34
N LYS A 30 -5.94 9.77 25.65
CA LYS A 30 -5.73 8.40 26.18
C LYS A 30 -7.02 7.65 26.56
N ASN A 31 -8.16 8.34 26.60
CA ASN A 31 -9.42 7.81 27.13
C ASN A 31 -10.47 7.54 26.05
N VAL A 32 -10.04 7.08 24.89
CA VAL A 32 -10.95 6.71 23.79
C VAL A 32 -10.92 5.20 23.61
N ASN A 33 -12.07 4.56 23.76
CA ASN A 33 -12.19 3.12 23.68
C ASN A 33 -12.53 2.69 22.24
N ILE A 34 -11.51 2.57 21.39
CA ILE A 34 -11.66 1.99 20.05
C ILE A 34 -11.51 0.47 20.14
N LYS A 35 -12.58 -0.24 19.88
CA LYS A 35 -12.62 -1.71 19.90
C LYS A 35 -12.14 -2.33 18.60
N MET A 36 -12.36 -1.65 17.47
CA MET A 36 -12.01 -2.18 16.16
C MET A 36 -11.46 -1.10 15.23
N ILE A 37 -10.41 -1.45 14.51
CA ILE A 37 -9.88 -0.69 13.37
C ILE A 37 -9.98 -1.59 12.13
N LEU A 38 -10.76 -1.16 11.17
CA LEU A 38 -10.92 -1.83 9.89
C LEU A 38 -10.21 -1.04 8.80
N SER A 39 -9.40 -1.70 7.99
CA SER A 39 -8.60 -1.08 6.94
C SER A 39 -8.60 -1.89 5.66
N GLY A 40 -8.36 -1.24 4.54
CA GLY A 40 -8.29 -1.87 3.23
C GLY A 40 -7.63 -0.98 2.18
N SER A 41 -7.59 -1.44 0.94
CA SER A 41 -7.05 -0.72 -0.24
C SER A 41 -5.53 -0.54 -0.28
N GLN A 42 -4.81 -0.70 0.82
CA GLN A 42 -3.34 -0.62 0.91
C GLN A 42 -2.84 -1.67 1.89
N SER A 43 -1.55 -1.95 1.88
CA SER A 43 -0.93 -2.91 2.80
C SER A 43 -0.78 -2.35 4.22
N LEU A 44 -0.97 -3.22 5.20
CA LEU A 44 -0.75 -2.96 6.62
C LEU A 44 0.02 -4.15 7.20
N GLY A 45 1.04 -3.90 8.00
CA GLY A 45 1.86 -4.94 8.59
C GLY A 45 1.82 -4.93 10.11
N ARG A 46 2.54 -5.89 10.72
CA ARG A 46 2.61 -6.06 12.19
C ARG A 46 3.00 -4.77 12.91
N LYS A 47 4.07 -4.10 12.46
CA LYS A 47 4.55 -2.87 13.10
C LYS A 47 3.53 -1.73 13.06
N ASP A 48 2.74 -1.67 11.98
CA ASP A 48 1.68 -0.66 11.87
C ASP A 48 0.56 -0.94 12.89
N ALA A 49 0.13 -2.20 13.00
CA ALA A 49 -0.85 -2.61 14.00
C ALA A 49 -0.36 -2.37 15.42
N GLU A 50 0.89 -2.70 15.73
CA GLU A 50 1.53 -2.42 17.02
C GLU A 50 1.54 -0.93 17.35
N SER A 51 1.82 -0.07 16.36
CA SER A 51 1.79 1.38 16.53
C SER A 51 0.39 1.91 16.87
N LEU A 52 -0.64 1.37 16.24
CA LEU A 52 -2.03 1.69 16.55
C LEU A 52 -2.44 1.19 17.93
N LYS A 53 -2.00 -0.02 18.33
CA LYS A 53 -2.28 -0.59 19.65
C LYS A 53 -1.58 0.14 20.81
N LYS A 54 -0.50 0.90 20.55
CA LYS A 54 0.07 1.80 21.56
C LYS A 54 -0.87 2.95 21.91
N ILE A 55 -1.75 3.35 21.00
CA ILE A 55 -2.76 4.40 21.22
C ILE A 55 -4.07 3.79 21.71
N PHE A 56 -4.47 2.65 21.16
CA PHE A 56 -5.69 1.94 21.47
C PHE A 56 -5.37 0.49 21.89
N PRO A 57 -4.99 0.22 23.15
CA PRO A 57 -4.44 -1.08 23.57
C PRO A 57 -5.38 -2.27 23.33
N ASP A 58 -6.67 -2.07 23.53
CA ASP A 58 -7.69 -3.13 23.44
C ASP A 58 -8.31 -3.27 22.04
N THR A 59 -7.80 -2.52 21.06
CA THR A 59 -8.35 -2.55 19.70
C THR A 59 -7.94 -3.81 18.95
N LYS A 60 -8.87 -4.34 18.17
CA LYS A 60 -8.60 -5.34 17.15
C LYS A 60 -8.36 -4.66 15.80
N VAL A 61 -7.20 -4.89 15.20
CA VAL A 61 -6.88 -4.33 13.87
C VAL A 61 -7.12 -5.38 12.80
N ILE A 62 -7.93 -5.05 11.80
CA ILE A 62 -8.30 -5.94 10.70
C ILE A 62 -7.94 -5.25 9.39
N LEU A 63 -7.12 -5.91 8.59
CA LEU A 63 -6.92 -5.56 7.19
C LEU A 63 -7.76 -6.48 6.34
N TYR A 64 -8.60 -5.94 5.46
CA TYR A 64 -9.27 -6.73 4.44
C TYR A 64 -8.76 -6.42 3.04
N TYR A 65 -8.76 -7.44 2.20
CA TYR A 65 -8.54 -7.34 0.78
C TYR A 65 -9.85 -7.52 0.05
N GLY A 66 -10.10 -6.64 -0.93
CA GLY A 66 -11.32 -6.64 -1.70
C GLY A 66 -11.26 -5.66 -2.86
N ALA A 67 -12.30 -5.64 -3.66
CA ALA A 67 -12.45 -4.77 -4.81
C ALA A 67 -13.91 -4.38 -5.03
N SER A 68 -14.15 -3.28 -5.75
CA SER A 68 -15.50 -2.84 -6.07
C SER A 68 -16.29 -3.91 -6.81
N GLU A 69 -15.63 -4.73 -7.62
CA GLU A 69 -16.24 -5.78 -8.44
C GLU A 69 -16.66 -7.01 -7.63
N LEU A 70 -15.95 -7.30 -6.54
CA LEU A 70 -16.07 -8.55 -5.78
C LEU A 70 -16.40 -8.33 -4.30
N ASN A 71 -16.48 -7.08 -3.85
CA ASN A 71 -16.60 -6.70 -2.44
C ASN A 71 -15.45 -7.29 -1.59
N TYR A 72 -15.77 -8.05 -0.55
CA TYR A 72 -14.79 -8.61 0.38
C TYR A 72 -14.24 -9.95 -0.14
N ILE A 73 -12.93 -10.11 -0.15
CA ILE A 73 -12.27 -11.33 -0.62
C ILE A 73 -11.61 -12.07 0.54
N SER A 74 -10.69 -11.41 1.25
CA SER A 74 -9.98 -12.00 2.39
C SER A 74 -9.70 -10.98 3.47
N TYR A 75 -9.30 -11.44 4.66
CA TYR A 75 -8.92 -10.58 5.77
C TYR A 75 -7.81 -11.20 6.61
N VAL A 76 -7.07 -10.35 7.29
CA VAL A 76 -6.07 -10.71 8.30
C VAL A 76 -6.27 -9.84 9.55
N THR A 77 -6.12 -10.46 10.71
CA THR A 77 -6.15 -9.77 12.00
C THR A 77 -4.73 -9.43 12.47
N ASP A 78 -4.59 -8.44 13.34
CA ASP A 78 -3.30 -7.99 13.88
C ASP A 78 -2.44 -9.14 14.44
N GLU A 79 -3.05 -10.13 15.08
CA GLU A 79 -2.37 -11.32 15.62
C GLU A 79 -1.63 -12.13 14.54
N ASN A 80 -2.16 -12.12 13.33
CA ASN A 80 -1.64 -12.90 12.19
C ASN A 80 -0.84 -12.05 11.18
N MET A 81 -0.81 -10.72 11.35
CA MET A 81 -0.06 -9.84 10.45
C MET A 81 1.44 -10.15 10.49
N THR A 82 2.09 -10.03 9.34
CA THR A 82 3.51 -10.25 9.16
C THR A 82 4.26 -8.93 8.93
N GLU A 83 5.58 -8.95 9.06
CA GLU A 83 6.42 -7.78 8.79
C GLU A 83 6.44 -7.40 7.29
N LYS A 84 6.29 -8.38 6.40
CA LYS A 84 6.40 -8.19 4.94
C LYS A 84 5.22 -7.45 4.32
N ARG A 85 4.15 -7.17 5.06
CA ARG A 85 2.96 -6.44 4.59
C ARG A 85 2.27 -7.01 3.33
N ASN A 86 2.60 -8.23 2.91
CA ASN A 86 2.02 -8.85 1.73
C ASN A 86 0.98 -9.93 2.04
N LEU A 87 0.80 -10.27 3.32
CA LEU A 87 -0.25 -11.16 3.76
C LEU A 87 -1.59 -10.42 3.70
N ILE A 88 -2.51 -10.92 2.87
CA ILE A 88 -3.88 -10.42 2.74
C ILE A 88 -4.90 -11.36 3.37
N GLY A 89 -4.42 -12.40 4.05
CA GLY A 89 -5.16 -13.23 5.00
C GLY A 89 -5.95 -14.38 4.39
N LYS A 90 -6.95 -14.84 5.12
CA LYS A 90 -7.81 -15.96 4.71
C LYS A 90 -9.07 -15.44 4.02
N PRO A 91 -9.60 -16.19 3.04
CA PRO A 91 -10.88 -15.86 2.43
C PRO A 91 -12.01 -15.70 3.47
N PHE A 92 -12.91 -14.77 3.22
CA PHE A 92 -14.15 -14.67 3.99
C PHE A 92 -15.02 -15.92 3.79
N PRO A 93 -15.91 -16.24 4.74
CA PRO A 93 -16.91 -17.29 4.53
C PRO A 93 -17.67 -17.10 3.21
N LYS A 94 -17.88 -18.17 2.44
CA LYS A 94 -18.54 -18.18 1.12
C LYS A 94 -17.75 -17.46 0.01
N VAL A 95 -16.46 -17.26 0.21
CA VAL A 95 -15.54 -16.77 -0.83
C VAL A 95 -14.53 -17.87 -1.14
N ASP A 96 -14.52 -18.33 -2.38
CA ASP A 96 -13.54 -19.29 -2.88
C ASP A 96 -12.43 -18.53 -3.63
N VAL A 97 -11.19 -18.83 -3.26
CA VAL A 97 -10.01 -18.24 -3.90
C VAL A 97 -9.14 -19.35 -4.46
N SER A 98 -8.74 -19.21 -5.70
CA SER A 98 -7.75 -20.08 -6.33
C SER A 98 -6.63 -19.26 -6.96
N VAL A 99 -5.43 -19.83 -7.03
CA VAL A 99 -4.29 -19.19 -7.69
C VAL A 99 -3.90 -20.08 -8.88
N LYS A 100 -3.89 -19.48 -10.08
CA LYS A 100 -3.50 -20.15 -11.33
C LYS A 100 -2.41 -19.33 -11.99
N GLU A 101 -1.27 -19.95 -12.25
CA GLU A 101 -0.09 -19.30 -12.84
C GLU A 101 0.35 -18.03 -12.08
N GLY A 102 0.14 -18.03 -10.76
CA GLY A 102 0.44 -16.91 -9.88
C GLY A 102 -0.56 -15.74 -9.97
N GLU A 103 -1.70 -15.88 -10.63
CA GLU A 103 -2.80 -14.92 -10.67
C GLU A 103 -3.96 -15.37 -9.77
N ILE A 104 -4.52 -14.45 -9.02
CA ILE A 104 -5.60 -14.70 -8.05
C ILE A 104 -6.95 -14.66 -8.77
N TYR A 105 -7.73 -15.73 -8.60
CA TYR A 105 -9.10 -15.87 -9.08
C TYR A 105 -10.04 -16.02 -7.89
N VAL A 106 -11.17 -15.34 -7.96
CA VAL A 106 -12.17 -15.30 -6.87
C VAL A 106 -13.54 -15.70 -7.38
N THR A 107 -14.23 -16.51 -6.60
CA THR A 107 -15.65 -16.83 -6.77
C THR A 107 -16.38 -16.47 -5.49
N ASN A 108 -17.42 -15.66 -5.57
CA ASN A 108 -18.32 -15.37 -4.47
C ASN A 108 -19.70 -14.93 -4.98
N ASP A 109 -20.69 -14.95 -4.10
CA ASP A 109 -22.05 -14.50 -4.40
C ASP A 109 -22.26 -12.99 -4.16
N PHE A 110 -21.22 -12.28 -3.72
CA PHE A 110 -21.27 -10.85 -3.36
C PHE A 110 -20.76 -9.93 -4.47
N HIS A 111 -20.42 -10.49 -5.63
CA HIS A 111 -19.94 -9.72 -6.79
C HIS A 111 -21.03 -8.80 -7.34
N VAL A 112 -20.62 -7.71 -7.99
CA VAL A 112 -21.56 -6.79 -8.62
C VAL A 112 -22.19 -7.40 -9.86
N TYR A 113 -23.37 -6.89 -10.21
CA TYR A 113 -24.08 -7.34 -11.41
C TYR A 113 -23.22 -7.24 -12.67
N GLY A 114 -23.22 -8.31 -13.47
CA GLY A 114 -22.47 -8.40 -14.72
C GLY A 114 -21.06 -9.00 -14.59
N VAL A 115 -20.53 -9.17 -13.39
CA VAL A 115 -19.29 -9.93 -13.17
C VAL A 115 -19.56 -11.41 -13.30
N LYS A 116 -18.67 -12.13 -14.00
CA LYS A 116 -18.73 -13.60 -14.13
C LYS A 116 -17.62 -14.22 -13.29
N CYS A 117 -17.97 -15.11 -12.38
CA CYS A 117 -17.02 -15.85 -11.57
C CYS A 117 -16.64 -17.20 -12.22
N PRO A 118 -15.39 -17.70 -12.01
CA PRO A 118 -14.32 -17.07 -11.27
C PRO A 118 -13.79 -15.80 -11.97
N PHE A 119 -13.58 -14.73 -11.21
CA PHE A 119 -13.12 -13.44 -11.71
C PHE A 119 -11.71 -13.13 -11.22
N THR A 120 -10.91 -12.46 -12.04
CA THR A 120 -9.59 -11.98 -11.64
C THR A 120 -9.48 -10.46 -11.76
N LEU A 121 -8.90 -9.85 -10.73
CA LEU A 121 -8.53 -8.44 -10.71
C LEU A 121 -7.17 -8.19 -11.37
N LYS A 122 -6.55 -9.24 -11.95
CA LYS A 122 -5.15 -9.24 -12.40
C LYS A 122 -4.15 -9.09 -11.26
N ASP A 123 -4.56 -9.39 -10.05
CA ASP A 123 -3.70 -9.44 -8.89
C ASP A 123 -2.95 -10.76 -8.87
N ARG A 124 -1.66 -10.68 -8.56
CA ARG A 124 -0.78 -11.84 -8.41
C ARG A 124 -0.61 -12.18 -6.93
N GLY A 125 -0.40 -13.47 -6.69
CA GLY A 125 -0.18 -13.95 -5.33
C GLY A 125 -0.01 -15.44 -5.27
N TYR A 126 0.05 -15.94 -4.05
CA TYR A 126 0.09 -17.37 -3.75
C TYR A 126 -0.67 -17.64 -2.45
N MET A 127 -1.05 -18.89 -2.28
CA MET A 127 -1.68 -19.38 -1.05
C MET A 127 -0.75 -20.40 -0.39
N ASP A 128 -0.56 -20.28 0.92
CA ASP A 128 0.20 -21.26 1.69
C ASP A 128 -0.66 -22.48 2.07
N ASP A 129 -0.02 -23.52 2.63
CA ASP A 129 -0.69 -24.75 3.06
C ASP A 129 -1.70 -24.54 4.20
N CYS A 130 -1.63 -23.40 4.89
CA CYS A 130 -2.56 -22.97 5.94
C CYS A 130 -3.77 -22.19 5.38
N GLY A 131 -3.83 -21.98 4.07
CA GLY A 131 -4.87 -21.22 3.39
C GLY A 131 -4.74 -19.70 3.53
N ASN A 132 -3.57 -19.21 3.88
CA ASN A 132 -3.31 -17.76 3.89
C ASN A 132 -2.94 -17.29 2.48
N LEU A 133 -3.59 -16.23 2.03
CA LEU A 133 -3.36 -15.62 0.74
C LEU A 133 -2.35 -14.49 0.87
N TYR A 134 -1.38 -14.47 -0.02
CA TYR A 134 -0.33 -13.46 -0.10
C TYR A 134 -0.43 -12.72 -1.42
N PHE A 135 -0.33 -11.40 -1.37
CA PHE A 135 -0.32 -10.53 -2.54
C PHE A 135 1.11 -10.30 -3.05
N ASP A 136 1.31 -10.45 -4.35
CA ASP A 136 2.61 -10.27 -5.02
C ASP A 136 2.53 -9.25 -6.18
N GLY A 137 1.76 -8.19 -5.96
CA GLY A 137 1.57 -7.14 -6.95
C GLY A 137 0.48 -7.46 -7.98
N ARG A 138 0.46 -6.67 -9.06
CA ARG A 138 -0.52 -6.80 -10.13
C ARG A 138 0.15 -7.23 -11.43
N SER A 139 -0.54 -8.01 -12.23
CA SER A 139 -0.04 -8.42 -13.55
C SER A 139 0.14 -7.21 -14.49
N ASP A 140 -0.70 -6.18 -14.35
CA ASP A 140 -0.63 -4.93 -15.11
C ASP A 140 0.41 -3.92 -14.54
N ASP A 141 0.98 -4.21 -13.36
CA ASP A 141 2.13 -3.48 -12.80
C ASP A 141 3.48 -4.03 -13.28
N ILE A 142 3.47 -5.17 -13.97
CA ILE A 142 4.65 -5.71 -14.62
C ILE A 142 4.81 -5.06 -15.99
N VAL A 143 5.92 -4.39 -16.19
CA VAL A 143 6.24 -3.73 -17.47
C VAL A 143 7.42 -4.41 -18.14
N GLY A 144 7.36 -4.51 -19.48
CA GLY A 144 8.48 -4.99 -20.29
C GLY A 144 9.43 -3.84 -20.59
N ILE A 145 10.69 -3.96 -20.19
CA ILE A 145 11.73 -2.98 -20.49
C ILE A 145 12.90 -3.73 -21.10
N ARG A 146 13.24 -3.43 -22.35
CA ARG A 146 14.37 -4.06 -23.08
C ARG A 146 14.33 -5.59 -22.98
N GLY A 147 13.15 -6.18 -23.15
CA GLY A 147 12.94 -7.63 -23.10
C GLY A 147 12.93 -8.26 -21.72
N ARG A 148 13.00 -7.48 -20.64
CA ARG A 148 12.92 -7.96 -19.25
C ARG A 148 11.62 -7.51 -18.61
N LYS A 149 11.04 -8.39 -17.79
CA LYS A 149 9.86 -8.07 -16.96
C LYS A 149 10.30 -7.39 -15.67
N VAL A 150 9.76 -6.21 -15.39
CA VAL A 150 10.04 -5.42 -14.18
C VAL A 150 8.74 -5.14 -13.46
N SER A 151 8.69 -5.44 -12.17
CA SER A 151 7.56 -5.12 -11.31
C SER A 151 7.71 -3.71 -10.73
N LYS A 152 6.79 -2.81 -11.07
CA LYS A 152 6.73 -1.46 -10.49
C LYS A 152 6.49 -1.52 -8.99
N ALA A 153 5.56 -2.38 -8.56
CA ALA A 153 5.22 -2.57 -7.15
C ALA A 153 6.43 -3.01 -6.31
N LYS A 154 7.32 -3.85 -6.86
CA LYS A 154 8.56 -4.25 -6.17
C LYS A 154 9.48 -3.06 -5.90
N ILE A 155 9.60 -2.15 -6.85
CA ILE A 155 10.41 -0.93 -6.71
C ILE A 155 9.77 0.01 -5.67
N GLU A 156 8.46 0.21 -5.76
CA GLU A 156 7.68 1.03 -4.84
C GLU A 156 7.78 0.49 -3.39
N ALA A 157 7.64 -0.82 -3.20
CA ALA A 157 7.80 -1.46 -1.91
C ALA A 157 9.22 -1.30 -1.36
N ALA A 158 10.25 -1.49 -2.21
CA ALA A 158 11.63 -1.37 -1.79
C ALA A 158 11.98 0.04 -1.30
N VAL A 159 11.52 1.10 -1.99
CA VAL A 159 11.81 2.48 -1.58
C VAL A 159 10.99 2.89 -0.35
N SER A 160 9.79 2.37 -0.18
CA SER A 160 8.93 2.66 0.98
C SER A 160 9.49 2.13 2.31
N GLU A 161 10.53 1.30 2.28
CA GLU A 161 11.24 0.89 3.50
C GLU A 161 12.16 2.01 4.06
N LYS A 162 12.46 3.06 3.28
CA LYS A 162 13.17 4.23 3.80
C LYS A 162 12.24 5.05 4.69
N GLU A 163 12.72 5.36 5.90
CA GLU A 163 11.93 6.06 6.91
C GLU A 163 11.46 7.45 6.46
N GLU A 164 12.21 8.10 5.58
CA GLU A 164 11.92 9.44 5.09
C GLU A 164 10.74 9.49 4.09
N ILE A 165 10.44 8.35 3.44
CA ILE A 165 9.44 8.29 2.36
C ILE A 165 8.04 8.08 2.94
N SER A 166 7.10 8.93 2.53
CA SER A 166 5.68 8.77 2.83
C SER A 166 4.95 8.01 1.75
N GLU A 167 5.24 8.32 0.48
CA GLU A 167 4.59 7.72 -0.67
C GLU A 167 5.57 7.58 -1.84
N ALA A 168 5.36 6.54 -2.65
CA ALA A 168 6.16 6.29 -3.83
C ALA A 168 5.30 5.73 -4.97
N VAL A 169 5.61 6.12 -6.19
CA VAL A 169 4.99 5.55 -7.39
C VAL A 169 5.98 5.46 -8.54
N VAL A 170 5.96 4.35 -9.26
CA VAL A 170 6.80 4.12 -10.43
C VAL A 170 5.95 4.22 -11.70
N ILE A 171 6.42 5.01 -12.65
CA ILE A 171 5.76 5.18 -13.95
C ILE A 171 6.72 4.79 -15.06
N LEU A 172 6.22 3.99 -16.01
CA LEU A 172 6.90 3.73 -17.27
C LEU A 172 6.64 4.89 -18.24
N GLU A 173 7.66 5.66 -18.54
CA GLU A 173 7.61 6.65 -19.63
C GLU A 173 7.74 5.94 -20.97
N LYS A 174 6.62 5.56 -21.58
CA LYS A 174 6.58 4.75 -22.82
C LYS A 174 7.39 5.36 -23.96
N ASN A 175 7.41 6.69 -24.08
CA ASN A 175 8.13 7.39 -25.14
C ASN A 175 9.68 7.26 -25.02
N ARG A 176 10.18 6.94 -23.84
CA ARG A 176 11.62 6.83 -23.53
C ARG A 176 12.04 5.43 -23.09
N ASP A 177 11.08 4.53 -22.88
CA ASP A 177 11.27 3.17 -22.34
C ASP A 177 12.12 3.18 -21.03
N ILE A 178 11.79 4.10 -20.13
CA ILE A 178 12.45 4.26 -18.83
C ILE A 178 11.45 4.26 -17.67
N LEU A 179 11.91 3.77 -16.53
CA LEU A 179 11.19 3.90 -15.26
C LEU A 179 11.58 5.21 -14.57
N THR A 180 10.58 5.96 -14.19
CA THR A 180 10.71 7.13 -13.31
C THR A 180 10.03 6.83 -11.99
N LEU A 181 10.78 6.96 -10.91
CA LEU A 181 10.29 6.83 -9.54
C LEU A 181 9.97 8.22 -9.00
N TYR A 182 8.74 8.45 -8.61
CA TYR A 182 8.29 9.63 -7.90
C TYR A 182 8.16 9.28 -6.41
N VAL A 183 8.68 10.13 -5.54
CA VAL A 183 8.61 9.96 -4.09
C VAL A 183 8.14 11.24 -3.43
N ALA A 184 7.30 11.12 -2.40
CA ALA A 184 6.97 12.21 -1.48
C ALA A 184 7.57 11.90 -0.10
N LEU A 185 7.95 12.93 0.64
CA LEU A 185 8.58 12.82 1.94
C LEU A 185 7.55 12.93 3.06
N LYS A 186 7.86 12.31 4.19
CA LYS A 186 7.11 12.56 5.43
C LYS A 186 7.26 14.02 5.85
N GLU A 187 6.21 14.60 6.41
CA GLU A 187 6.19 16.00 6.86
C GLU A 187 7.37 16.34 7.79
N SER A 188 7.70 15.42 8.69
CA SER A 188 8.78 15.56 9.66
C SER A 188 10.18 15.77 9.07
N VAL A 189 10.39 15.40 7.80
CA VAL A 189 11.71 15.51 7.15
C VAL A 189 11.73 16.46 5.94
N LYS A 190 10.58 16.98 5.52
CA LYS A 190 10.48 17.91 4.38
C LYS A 190 11.41 19.12 4.52
N ASP A 191 11.42 19.76 5.69
CA ASP A 191 12.27 20.93 5.96
C ASP A 191 13.76 20.64 5.79
N LYS A 192 14.17 19.42 6.06
CA LYS A 192 15.58 19.00 5.92
C LYS A 192 16.00 18.90 4.46
N TYR A 193 15.13 18.38 3.59
CA TYR A 193 15.51 17.99 2.23
C TYR A 193 14.93 18.88 1.13
N LEU A 194 13.79 19.56 1.36
CA LEU A 194 13.16 20.38 0.33
C LEU A 194 13.65 21.83 0.29
N LYS A 195 14.38 22.28 1.32
CA LYS A 195 14.98 23.63 1.35
C LYS A 195 16.34 23.66 0.63
N GLY A 196 16.31 23.60 -0.71
CA GLY A 196 17.47 23.77 -1.60
C GLY A 196 17.79 22.57 -2.49
N ASP A 197 18.14 22.83 -3.74
CA ASP A 197 18.36 21.83 -4.77
C ASP A 197 19.48 20.83 -4.41
N LYS A 198 20.56 21.32 -3.80
CA LYS A 198 21.69 20.47 -3.38
C LYS A 198 21.29 19.35 -2.42
N LYS A 199 20.35 19.62 -1.52
CA LYS A 199 19.85 18.61 -0.56
C LYS A 199 18.92 17.59 -1.23
N ARG A 200 18.15 18.01 -2.25
CA ARG A 200 17.36 17.10 -3.08
C ARG A 200 18.25 16.15 -3.85
N ASP A 201 19.33 16.63 -4.46
CA ASP A 201 20.31 15.80 -5.18
C ASP A 201 21.04 14.80 -4.26
N GLU A 202 21.33 15.21 -3.02
CA GLU A 202 21.90 14.29 -2.02
C GLU A 202 20.92 13.17 -1.67
N LEU A 203 19.66 13.50 -1.42
CA LEU A 203 18.64 12.49 -1.12
C LEU A 203 18.37 11.57 -2.31
N GLU A 204 18.37 12.08 -3.53
CA GLU A 204 18.25 11.25 -4.74
C GLU A 204 19.36 10.20 -4.80
N LYS A 205 20.61 10.60 -4.55
CA LYS A 205 21.76 9.70 -4.50
C LYS A 205 21.62 8.66 -3.38
N GLU A 206 21.14 9.05 -2.21
CA GLU A 206 20.88 8.15 -1.08
C GLU A 206 19.80 7.12 -1.44
N ILE A 207 18.69 7.53 -2.04
CA ILE A 207 17.63 6.65 -2.50
C ILE A 207 18.17 5.68 -3.55
N TYR A 208 18.94 6.17 -4.51
CA TYR A 208 19.54 5.34 -5.54
C TYR A 208 20.49 4.29 -4.95
N ALA A 209 21.37 4.69 -4.04
CA ALA A 209 22.28 3.78 -3.35
C ALA A 209 21.55 2.73 -2.51
N PHE A 210 20.44 3.12 -1.87
CA PHE A 210 19.58 2.22 -1.10
C PHE A 210 18.92 1.17 -2.01
N LEU A 211 18.32 1.61 -3.12
CA LEU A 211 17.66 0.71 -4.08
C LEU A 211 18.64 -0.26 -4.74
N ARG A 212 19.86 0.15 -5.03
CA ARG A 212 20.92 -0.73 -5.59
C ARG A 212 21.24 -1.96 -4.72
N LYS A 213 20.98 -1.89 -3.41
CA LYS A 213 21.18 -3.01 -2.49
C LYS A 213 20.02 -4.01 -2.52
N LYS A 214 18.86 -3.63 -3.07
CA LYS A 214 17.61 -4.38 -3.00
C LYS A 214 17.09 -4.86 -4.36
N LEU A 215 17.46 -4.15 -5.42
CA LEU A 215 16.94 -4.37 -6.76
C LEU A 215 18.07 -4.85 -7.70
N ALA A 216 17.70 -5.65 -8.68
CA ALA A 216 18.60 -5.97 -9.78
C ALA A 216 18.87 -4.73 -10.64
N HIS A 217 20.02 -4.69 -11.31
CA HIS A 217 20.41 -3.54 -12.11
C HIS A 217 19.37 -3.12 -13.18
N PHE A 218 18.67 -4.08 -13.77
CA PHE A 218 17.65 -3.82 -14.78
C PHE A 218 16.31 -3.32 -14.19
N GLU A 219 16.09 -3.47 -12.89
CA GLU A 219 14.91 -2.97 -12.18
C GLU A 219 15.09 -1.53 -11.69
N MET A 220 16.32 -1.00 -11.75
CA MET A 220 16.62 0.33 -11.23
C MET A 220 15.91 1.42 -12.03
N PRO A 221 15.22 2.37 -11.36
CA PRO A 221 14.65 3.53 -12.04
C PRO A 221 15.77 4.39 -12.64
N ARG A 222 15.52 4.92 -13.83
CA ARG A 222 16.46 5.82 -14.53
C ARG A 222 16.41 7.24 -13.97
N ARG A 223 15.28 7.61 -13.40
CA ARG A 223 15.03 8.93 -12.80
C ARG A 223 14.34 8.75 -11.47
N ILE A 224 14.72 9.57 -10.51
CA ILE A 224 14.04 9.71 -9.22
C ILE A 224 13.62 11.18 -9.12
N ILE A 225 12.36 11.43 -8.84
CA ILE A 225 11.81 12.77 -8.70
C ILE A 225 11.22 12.89 -7.29
N ILE A 226 11.78 13.82 -6.53
CA ILE A 226 11.32 14.11 -5.18
C ILE A 226 10.29 15.23 -5.26
N LEU A 227 9.08 14.94 -4.86
CA LEU A 227 7.95 15.87 -4.83
C LEU A 227 7.74 16.43 -3.43
N ASP A 228 7.21 17.63 -3.36
CA ASP A 228 6.76 18.21 -2.10
C ASP A 228 5.55 17.45 -1.56
N ASP A 229 4.58 17.18 -2.45
CA ASP A 229 3.41 16.36 -2.17
C ASP A 229 3.06 15.46 -3.36
N MET A 230 2.56 14.26 -3.07
CA MET A 230 2.06 13.37 -4.10
C MET A 230 0.68 13.84 -4.57
N PRO A 231 0.46 14.00 -5.90
CA PRO A 231 -0.85 14.39 -6.39
C PRO A 231 -1.87 13.25 -6.20
N HIS A 232 -3.00 13.59 -5.59
CA HIS A 232 -4.09 12.65 -5.36
C HIS A 232 -5.36 13.05 -6.12
N ASN A 233 -6.08 12.05 -6.59
CA ASN A 233 -7.43 12.24 -7.10
C ASN A 233 -8.36 12.60 -5.92
N LYS A 234 -9.10 13.70 -6.05
CA LYS A 234 -9.95 14.24 -4.97
C LYS A 234 -11.10 13.31 -4.57
N ASP A 235 -11.61 12.53 -5.52
CA ASP A 235 -12.79 11.68 -5.32
C ASP A 235 -12.38 10.33 -4.70
N THR A 236 -11.25 9.76 -5.14
CA THR A 236 -10.83 8.41 -4.75
C THR A 236 -9.72 8.39 -3.69
N GLY A 237 -9.04 9.51 -3.46
CA GLY A 237 -7.87 9.60 -2.59
C GLY A 237 -6.63 8.83 -3.09
N LYS A 238 -6.68 8.22 -4.29
CA LYS A 238 -5.56 7.50 -4.89
C LYS A 238 -4.61 8.45 -5.61
N ILE A 239 -3.34 8.07 -5.73
CA ILE A 239 -2.33 8.84 -6.49
C ILE A 239 -2.80 9.08 -7.92
N ASP A 240 -2.83 10.34 -8.34
CA ASP A 240 -3.19 10.74 -9.71
C ASP A 240 -1.96 10.65 -10.64
N LYS A 241 -1.75 9.45 -11.18
CA LYS A 241 -0.63 9.18 -12.10
C LYS A 241 -0.66 10.05 -13.37
N LYS A 242 -1.83 10.60 -13.76
CA LYS A 242 -1.94 11.46 -14.95
C LYS A 242 -1.30 12.82 -14.72
N GLN A 243 -1.35 13.34 -13.50
CA GLN A 243 -0.69 14.60 -13.17
C GLN A 243 0.84 14.48 -13.16
N LEU A 244 1.38 13.30 -12.87
CA LEU A 244 2.82 13.04 -12.86
C LEU A 244 3.43 12.89 -14.28
N LEU A 245 2.60 12.70 -15.29
CA LEU A 245 3.03 12.53 -16.69
C LEU A 245 2.97 13.83 -17.51
N LYS A 246 2.59 14.94 -16.91
CA LYS A 246 2.59 16.27 -17.54
C LYS A 246 3.94 16.95 -17.33
#